data_88ba2e1fc3af52999b87fd4134102608
#
_entry.id   88ba2e1fc3af52999b87fd4134102608
#
_cell.length_a   1.000
_cell.length_b   1.000
_cell.length_c   1.000
_cell.angle_alpha   90.00
_cell.angle_beta   90.00
_cell.angle_gamma   90.00
#
_symmetry.space_group_name_H-M   'P 1'
#
loop_
_entity.id
_entity.type
_entity.pdbx_description
1 polymer ?
#
loop_
_entity_poly.entity_id
_entity_poly.type
_entity_poly.pdbx_seq_one_letter_code
_entity_poly.pdbx_strand_id
1 'polypeptide(L)' 'KLQDLTFERIEHYDPLNLRAKKNGTVSEWVARNSWGNAVAFGNTKAECLQDARRYIAIQNS' A
#
# COMPACT_ATOMS: atom_id res chain seq x y z
N LYS A 1 -2.66 -15.23 -3.69
CA LYS A 1 -1.26 -15.22 -4.12
C LYS A 1 -0.85 -13.81 -4.50
N LEU A 2 0.43 -13.56 -4.49
CA LEU A 2 0.94 -12.22 -4.77
C LEU A 2 0.49 -11.72 -6.14
N GLN A 3 0.46 -12.60 -7.11
CA GLN A 3 0.06 -12.27 -8.48
C GLN A 3 -1.43 -11.92 -8.60
N ASP A 4 -2.21 -12.23 -7.57
CA ASP A 4 -3.64 -11.93 -7.57
C ASP A 4 -3.91 -10.53 -7.00
N LEU A 5 -2.87 -9.84 -6.58
CA LEU A 5 -3.00 -8.50 -6.00
C LEU A 5 -2.66 -7.44 -7.04
N THR A 6 -3.35 -6.31 -6.93
CA THR A 6 -3.08 -5.14 -7.77
C THR A 6 -2.42 -4.09 -6.90
N PHE A 7 -1.28 -3.58 -7.35
CA PHE A 7 -0.54 -2.55 -6.60
C PHE A 7 -0.83 -1.18 -7.21
N GLU A 8 -1.18 -0.25 -6.35
CA GLU A 8 -1.61 1.07 -6.79
C GLU A 8 -0.94 2.14 -5.92
N ARG A 9 -0.50 3.23 -6.57
CA ARG A 9 0.06 4.37 -5.87
C ARG A 9 -1.05 5.38 -5.64
N ILE A 10 -1.20 5.82 -4.40
CA ILE A 10 -2.23 6.79 -4.02
C ILE A 10 -1.54 8.03 -3.48
N GLU A 11 -2.02 9.20 -3.88
CA GLU A 11 -1.55 10.47 -3.35
C GLU A 11 -2.71 11.17 -2.68
N HIS A 12 -2.45 11.72 -1.50
CA HIS A 12 -3.47 12.49 -0.83
C HIS A 12 -2.84 13.68 -0.12
N TYR A 13 -3.65 14.69 0.12
CA TYR A 13 -3.22 15.95 0.71
C TYR A 13 -3.28 15.84 2.23
N ASP A 14 -2.16 16.12 2.87
CA ASP A 14 -2.09 16.07 4.32
C ASP A 14 -1.05 17.11 4.78
N PRO A 15 -1.44 18.38 4.84
CA PRO A 15 -0.49 19.45 5.15
C PRO A 15 0.07 19.41 6.56
N LEU A 16 -0.57 18.68 7.48
CA LEU A 16 -0.11 18.58 8.85
C LEU A 16 0.79 17.37 9.09
N ASN A 17 0.95 16.52 8.10
CA ASN A 17 1.77 15.32 8.22
C ASN A 17 3.24 15.67 7.99
N LEU A 18 4.09 15.29 8.93
CA LEU A 18 5.52 15.58 8.82
C LEU A 18 6.18 14.87 7.64
N ARG A 19 5.56 13.83 7.12
CA ARG A 19 6.07 13.10 5.96
C ARG A 19 5.63 13.74 4.65
N ALA A 20 4.75 14.71 4.72
CA ALA A 20 4.25 15.37 3.52
C ALA A 20 5.39 16.10 2.82
N LYS A 21 5.46 15.97 1.51
CA LYS A 21 6.44 16.66 0.71
C LYS A 21 5.88 18.01 0.28
N LYS A 22 6.49 18.59 -0.74
CA LYS A 22 6.02 19.87 -1.24
C LYS A 22 4.52 19.85 -1.41
N ASN A 23 3.87 20.95 -1.08
CA ASN A 23 2.43 21.13 -1.23
C ASN A 23 1.58 20.26 -0.29
N GLY A 24 2.21 19.68 0.73
CA GLY A 24 1.47 18.90 1.71
C GLY A 24 0.91 17.59 1.19
N THR A 25 1.51 17.04 0.14
CA THR A 25 1.05 15.77 -0.45
C THR A 25 1.83 14.60 0.10
N VAL A 26 1.13 13.51 0.36
CA VAL A 26 1.72 12.26 0.82
C VAL A 26 1.38 11.18 -0.18
N SER A 27 2.38 10.37 -0.54
CA SER A 27 2.19 9.23 -1.42
C SER A 27 2.24 7.95 -0.61
N GLU A 28 1.40 7.01 -1.00
CA GLU A 28 1.31 5.72 -0.32
C GLU A 28 1.01 4.65 -1.37
N TRP A 29 1.47 3.42 -1.12
CA TRP A 29 1.16 2.30 -1.98
C TRP A 29 0.16 1.40 -1.28
N VAL A 30 -0.75 0.83 -2.06
CA VAL A 30 -1.75 -0.08 -1.54
C VAL A 30 -1.85 -1.28 -2.46
N ALA A 31 -2.04 -2.45 -1.87
CA ALA A 31 -2.30 -3.68 -2.62
C ALA A 31 -3.78 -4.05 -2.41
N ARG A 32 -4.46 -4.35 -3.51
CA ARG A 32 -5.88 -4.72 -3.47
C ARG A 32 -6.04 -6.13 -4.00
N ASN A 33 -6.98 -6.86 -3.40
CA ASN A 33 -7.30 -8.20 -3.88
C ASN A 33 -8.28 -8.12 -5.04
N SER A 34 -8.72 -9.28 -5.54
CA SER A 34 -9.63 -9.33 -6.68
C SER A 34 -11.02 -8.75 -6.38
N TRP A 35 -11.33 -8.56 -5.11
CA TRP A 35 -12.60 -7.95 -4.69
C TRP A 35 -12.49 -6.44 -4.58
N GLY A 36 -11.30 -5.90 -4.79
CA GLY A 36 -11.06 -4.48 -4.66
C GLY A 36 -10.77 -4.00 -3.25
N ASN A 37 -10.63 -4.91 -2.31
CA ASN A 37 -10.33 -4.56 -0.93
C ASN A 37 -8.83 -4.37 -0.72
N ALA A 38 -8.46 -3.31 0.00
CA ALA A 38 -7.06 -3.06 0.33
C ALA A 38 -6.61 -4.04 1.40
N VAL A 39 -5.53 -4.77 1.12
CA VAL A 39 -5.03 -5.79 2.04
C VAL A 39 -3.61 -5.53 2.53
N ALA A 40 -2.91 -4.60 1.89
CA ALA A 40 -1.55 -4.27 2.28
C ALA A 40 -1.25 -2.82 1.94
N PHE A 41 -0.34 -2.23 2.69
CA PHE A 41 0.00 -0.81 2.56
C PHE A 41 1.50 -0.62 2.74
N GLY A 42 2.01 0.46 2.20
CA GLY A 42 3.39 0.85 2.40
C GLY A 42 3.65 2.25 1.88
N ASN A 43 4.69 2.89 2.37
CA ASN A 43 5.08 4.22 1.89
C ASN A 43 5.78 4.13 0.54
N THR A 44 6.35 2.97 0.23
CA THR A 44 6.97 2.69 -1.05
C THR A 44 6.41 1.38 -1.58
N LYS A 45 6.62 1.13 -2.86
CA LYS A 45 6.17 -0.12 -3.46
C LYS A 45 6.83 -1.32 -2.77
N ALA A 46 8.11 -1.19 -2.43
CA ALA A 46 8.84 -2.27 -1.76
C ALA A 46 8.23 -2.60 -0.40
N GLU A 47 7.86 -1.58 0.37
CA GLU A 47 7.21 -1.78 1.66
C GLU A 47 5.84 -2.42 1.51
N CYS A 48 5.09 -1.97 0.52
CA CYS A 48 3.77 -2.53 0.25
C CYS A 48 3.88 -3.99 -0.17
N LEU A 49 4.88 -4.31 -0.99
CA LEU A 49 5.11 -5.67 -1.43
C LEU A 49 5.45 -6.57 -0.26
N GLN A 50 6.28 -6.08 0.66
CA GLN A 50 6.65 -6.83 1.85
C GLN A 50 5.44 -7.11 2.73
N ASP A 51 4.58 -6.11 2.90
CA ASP A 51 3.36 -6.26 3.68
C ASP A 51 2.40 -7.23 3.00
N ALA A 52 2.33 -7.19 1.67
CA ALA A 52 1.49 -8.11 0.91
C ALA A 52 1.95 -9.55 1.07
N ARG A 53 3.26 -9.78 1.10
CA ARG A 53 3.80 -11.12 1.32
C ARG A 53 3.42 -11.64 2.70
N ARG A 54 3.44 -10.78 3.70
CA ARG A 54 3.04 -11.14 5.05
C ARG A 54 1.57 -11.52 5.09
N TYR A 55 0.73 -10.76 4.41
CA TYR A 55 -0.70 -11.02 4.32
C TYR A 55 -0.95 -12.41 3.72
N ILE A 56 -0.26 -12.72 2.63
CA ILE A 56 -0.42 -14.01 1.96
C ILE A 56 0.06 -15.15 2.85
N ALA A 57 1.18 -14.95 3.54
CA ALA A 57 1.72 -15.97 4.44
C ALA A 57 0.74 -16.29 5.57
N ILE A 58 0.09 -15.27 6.11
CA ILE A 58 -0.91 -15.47 7.16
C ILE A 58 -2.10 -16.24 6.63
N GLN A 59 -2.53 -15.94 5.41
CA GLN A 59 -3.68 -16.63 4.81
C GLN A 59 -3.40 -18.09 4.51
N ASN A 60 -2.15 -18.41 4.22
CA ASN A 60 -1.77 -19.75 3.85
C ASN A 60 -1.32 -20.62 5.04
N SER A 61 -1.27 -20.04 6.21
CA SER A 61 -0.81 -20.77 7.39
C SER A 61 -1.92 -21.58 8.05
#